data_49af50349529ce2f9ee638c60cf286b0
#
_entry.id   49af50349529ce2f9ee638c60cf286b0
#
_cell.length_a   1.000
_cell.length_b   1.000
_cell.length_c   1.000
_cell.angle_alpha   90.00
_cell.angle_beta   90.00
_cell.angle_gamma   90.00
#
_symmetry.space_group_name_H-M   'P 1'
#
loop_
_entity.id
_entity.type
_entity.pdbx_description
1 polymer ?
#
loop_
_entity_poly.entity_id
_entity_poly.type
_entity_poly.pdbx_seq_one_letter_code
_entity_poly.pdbx_strand_id
1 'polypeptide(L)'
;MKFLLTSAGVMNKSIHDALLDMLGKPIAQASALCIPTAIYAIPGGAVHAWKFFTGQATTPMCELGWKSMGVLELTALPSIDKDLWVPMVKETDVLLVNGGDPLYLCYWMRKSGLADLLPSLRAVYVGLSAGSMVMAPSIGKFFVGWTPPDGGDETLGLVDFSIFPHLDHVMLPENTMAAAKSWAAGMGRPAYAIDDQTAIKVIDGAAEIISEGHWKLFTP
;
A
#
# COMPACT_ATOMS: atom_id res chain seq x y z
N MET A 1 -3.97 -10.67 9.68
CA MET A 1 -4.40 -9.91 8.48
C MET A 1 -3.61 -10.39 7.27
N LYS A 2 -4.20 -10.30 6.07
CA LYS A 2 -3.53 -10.66 4.81
C LYS A 2 -3.12 -9.38 4.07
N PHE A 3 -1.88 -9.33 3.57
CA PHE A 3 -1.39 -8.17 2.80
C PHE A 3 -0.97 -8.60 1.40
N LEU A 4 -1.36 -7.83 0.39
CA LEU A 4 -0.83 -7.88 -0.97
C LEU A 4 -0.16 -6.52 -1.23
N LEU A 5 1.16 -6.47 -1.05
CA LEU A 5 1.95 -5.25 -1.11
C LEU A 5 2.56 -5.11 -2.51
N THR A 6 1.96 -4.27 -3.34
CA THR A 6 2.33 -4.10 -4.74
C THR A 6 3.18 -2.84 -4.94
N SER A 7 3.97 -2.82 -5.99
CA SER A 7 4.61 -1.59 -6.47
C SER A 7 3.60 -0.69 -7.18
N ALA A 8 2.83 -1.20 -8.13
CA ALA A 8 1.97 -0.41 -9.01
C ALA A 8 0.51 -0.93 -9.11
N GLY A 9 0.01 -1.65 -8.10
CA GLY A 9 -1.34 -2.22 -8.13
C GLY A 9 -1.37 -3.62 -8.77
N VAL A 10 -2.54 -4.02 -9.28
CA VAL A 10 -2.75 -5.38 -9.83
C VAL A 10 -2.42 -5.37 -11.33
N MET A 11 -1.12 -5.29 -11.65
CA MET A 11 -0.60 -5.03 -13.00
C MET A 11 -0.59 -6.25 -13.92
N ASN A 12 -0.64 -7.47 -13.39
CA ASN A 12 -0.53 -8.69 -14.17
C ASN A 12 -1.39 -9.83 -13.63
N LYS A 13 -1.40 -10.93 -14.38
CA LYS A 13 -2.25 -12.09 -14.06
C LYS A 13 -1.86 -12.74 -12.74
N SER A 14 -0.57 -12.88 -12.47
CA SER A 14 -0.09 -13.55 -11.25
C SER A 14 -0.51 -12.78 -9.98
N ILE A 15 -0.42 -11.44 -10.00
CA ILE A 15 -0.87 -10.58 -8.89
C ILE A 15 -2.40 -10.66 -8.75
N HIS A 16 -3.13 -10.67 -9.87
CA HIS A 16 -4.58 -10.82 -9.87
C HIS A 16 -5.03 -12.18 -9.28
N ASP A 17 -4.38 -13.26 -9.68
CA ASP A 17 -4.68 -14.61 -9.18
C ASP A 17 -4.36 -14.72 -7.68
N ALA A 18 -3.27 -14.10 -7.21
CA ALA A 18 -2.95 -14.03 -5.79
C ALA A 18 -4.01 -13.27 -5.00
N LEU A 19 -4.55 -12.17 -5.55
CA LEU A 19 -5.66 -11.43 -4.92
C LEU A 19 -6.91 -12.32 -4.80
N LEU A 20 -7.28 -13.04 -5.86
CA LEU A 20 -8.42 -13.97 -5.85
C LEU A 20 -8.26 -15.07 -4.79
N ASP A 21 -7.07 -15.68 -4.71
CA ASP A 21 -6.74 -16.69 -3.70
C ASP A 21 -6.90 -16.13 -2.27
N MET A 22 -6.39 -14.92 -2.03
CA MET A 22 -6.48 -14.27 -0.73
C MET A 22 -7.92 -13.90 -0.35
N LEU A 23 -8.75 -13.47 -1.31
CA LEU A 23 -10.16 -13.15 -1.11
C LEU A 23 -11.00 -14.41 -0.86
N GLY A 24 -10.65 -15.54 -1.47
CA GLY A 24 -11.41 -16.79 -1.42
C GLY A 24 -12.78 -16.71 -2.12
N LYS A 25 -13.01 -15.68 -2.93
CA LYS A 25 -14.21 -15.45 -3.74
C LYS A 25 -13.91 -14.57 -4.95
N PRO A 26 -14.78 -14.58 -5.97
CA PRO A 26 -14.64 -13.66 -7.12
C PRO A 26 -14.69 -12.19 -6.69
N ILE A 27 -13.93 -11.33 -7.37
CA ILE A 27 -13.90 -9.88 -7.13
C ILE A 27 -15.31 -9.27 -7.23
N ALA A 28 -16.10 -9.73 -8.20
CA ALA A 28 -17.49 -9.28 -8.39
C ALA A 28 -18.45 -9.63 -7.21
N GLN A 29 -17.98 -10.40 -6.23
CA GLN A 29 -18.71 -10.71 -4.99
C GLN A 29 -18.11 -10.04 -3.76
N ALA A 30 -16.97 -9.35 -3.91
CA ALA A 30 -16.24 -8.71 -2.81
C ALA A 30 -16.53 -7.21 -2.73
N SER A 31 -16.74 -6.71 -1.51
CA SER A 31 -16.85 -5.29 -1.21
C SER A 31 -15.46 -4.68 -0.99
N ALA A 32 -15.24 -3.47 -1.50
CA ALA A 32 -13.98 -2.76 -1.39
C ALA A 32 -14.15 -1.38 -0.76
N LEU A 33 -13.16 -0.97 0.04
CA LEU A 33 -12.97 0.42 0.45
C LEU A 33 -11.63 0.92 -0.09
N CYS A 34 -11.64 1.99 -0.87
CA CYS A 34 -10.41 2.62 -1.33
C CYS A 34 -9.99 3.76 -0.42
N ILE A 35 -8.69 3.86 -0.16
CA ILE A 35 -8.05 4.86 0.69
C ILE A 35 -7.09 5.67 -0.16
N PRO A 36 -7.51 6.86 -0.65
CA PRO A 36 -6.68 7.69 -1.52
C PRO A 36 -5.68 8.58 -0.75
N THR A 37 -5.75 8.63 0.56
CA THR A 37 -5.14 9.65 1.43
C THR A 37 -3.67 9.97 1.11
N ALA A 38 -2.82 8.96 0.86
CA ALA A 38 -1.39 9.16 0.59
C ALA A 38 -1.09 10.17 -0.53
N ILE A 39 -1.95 10.19 -1.56
CA ILE A 39 -1.73 10.95 -2.80
C ILE A 39 -1.91 12.46 -2.61
N TYR A 40 -2.64 12.89 -1.57
CA TYR A 40 -2.89 14.32 -1.35
C TYR A 40 -1.64 15.11 -0.94
N ALA A 41 -0.62 14.44 -0.43
CA ALA A 41 0.64 15.07 -0.04
C ALA A 41 1.59 15.38 -1.22
N ILE A 42 1.24 14.95 -2.44
CA ILE A 42 2.06 15.21 -3.63
C ILE A 42 1.40 16.24 -4.57
N PRO A 43 2.18 16.92 -5.43
CA PRO A 43 1.62 17.86 -6.41
C PRO A 43 0.55 17.21 -7.28
N GLY A 44 -0.60 17.89 -7.45
CA GLY A 44 -1.72 17.36 -8.22
C GLY A 44 -2.54 16.26 -7.54
N GLY A 45 -2.29 15.99 -6.25
CA GLY A 45 -2.86 14.88 -5.49
C GLY A 45 -4.37 14.73 -5.61
N ALA A 46 -5.14 15.82 -5.58
CA ALA A 46 -6.60 15.76 -5.72
C ALA A 46 -7.05 15.15 -7.06
N VAL A 47 -6.37 15.48 -8.17
CA VAL A 47 -6.65 14.90 -9.50
C VAL A 47 -6.27 13.43 -9.54
N HIS A 48 -5.13 13.07 -8.96
CA HIS A 48 -4.69 11.68 -8.88
C HIS A 48 -5.60 10.84 -7.97
N ALA A 49 -6.07 11.39 -6.84
CA ALA A 49 -7.06 10.74 -5.99
C ALA A 49 -8.35 10.44 -6.77
N TRP A 50 -8.86 11.46 -7.50
CA TRP A 50 -10.04 11.28 -8.33
C TRP A 50 -9.87 10.18 -9.38
N LYS A 51 -8.73 10.15 -10.11
CA LYS A 51 -8.44 9.09 -11.07
C LYS A 51 -8.39 7.71 -10.42
N PHE A 52 -7.82 7.61 -9.22
CA PHE A 52 -7.71 6.36 -8.49
C PHE A 52 -9.08 5.78 -8.14
N PHE A 53 -9.92 6.52 -7.42
CA PHE A 53 -11.20 5.96 -6.98
C PHE A 53 -12.27 5.88 -8.08
N THR A 54 -12.07 6.56 -9.22
CA THR A 54 -12.94 6.41 -10.40
C THR A 54 -12.47 5.32 -11.38
N GLY A 55 -11.38 4.61 -11.07
CA GLY A 55 -10.82 3.58 -11.94
C GLY A 55 -10.19 4.12 -13.22
N GLN A 56 -9.71 5.37 -13.22
CA GLN A 56 -9.04 6.02 -14.37
C GLN A 56 -7.53 6.14 -14.17
N ALA A 57 -7.01 5.57 -13.07
CA ALA A 57 -5.57 5.47 -12.87
C ALA A 57 -4.96 4.40 -13.80
N THR A 58 -3.69 4.56 -14.13
CA THR A 58 -2.93 3.56 -14.91
C THR A 58 -2.50 2.34 -14.07
N THR A 59 -2.75 2.39 -12.77
CA THR A 59 -2.40 1.37 -11.78
C THR A 59 -3.68 0.68 -11.31
N PRO A 60 -4.02 -0.52 -11.86
CA PRO A 60 -5.32 -1.16 -11.65
C PRO A 60 -5.56 -1.56 -10.20
N MET A 61 -6.64 -1.05 -9.61
CA MET A 61 -7.13 -1.44 -8.30
C MET A 61 -8.65 -1.26 -8.17
N CYS A 62 -9.16 -0.04 -8.41
CA CYS A 62 -10.58 0.29 -8.18
C CYS A 62 -11.50 -0.18 -9.30
N GLU A 63 -10.98 -0.35 -10.52
CA GLU A 63 -11.70 -0.77 -11.72
C GLU A 63 -11.83 -2.28 -11.92
N LEU A 64 -11.37 -3.10 -10.97
CA LEU A 64 -11.33 -4.57 -11.12
C LEU A 64 -12.72 -5.25 -11.11
N GLY A 65 -13.81 -4.48 -11.02
CA GLY A 65 -15.17 -5.02 -11.05
C GLY A 65 -15.70 -5.48 -9.68
N TRP A 66 -15.38 -4.76 -8.63
CA TRP A 66 -15.87 -5.01 -7.27
C TRP A 66 -17.41 -5.01 -7.18
N LYS A 67 -17.98 -5.85 -6.31
CA LYS A 67 -19.43 -5.85 -6.01
C LYS A 67 -19.92 -4.47 -5.56
N SER A 68 -19.14 -3.82 -4.71
CA SER A 68 -19.36 -2.46 -4.25
C SER A 68 -18.02 -1.82 -3.90
N MET A 69 -17.92 -0.52 -4.08
CA MET A 69 -16.73 0.23 -3.70
C MET A 69 -17.14 1.52 -2.99
N GLY A 70 -16.53 1.77 -1.84
CA GLY A 70 -16.61 3.01 -1.09
C GLY A 70 -15.26 3.73 -1.01
N VAL A 71 -15.28 5.00 -0.62
CA VAL A 71 -14.08 5.80 -0.36
C VAL A 71 -13.97 6.02 1.14
N LEU A 72 -12.80 5.71 1.70
CA LEU A 72 -12.45 5.97 3.09
C LEU A 72 -11.33 7.02 3.13
N GLU A 73 -11.70 8.29 3.27
CA GLU A 73 -10.73 9.39 3.35
C GLU A 73 -10.31 9.62 4.80
N LEU A 74 -9.06 9.25 5.12
CA LEU A 74 -8.57 9.21 6.50
C LEU A 74 -8.49 10.60 7.15
N THR A 75 -8.32 11.65 6.36
CA THR A 75 -8.24 13.03 6.87
C THR A 75 -9.56 13.52 7.45
N ALA A 76 -10.69 12.97 7.00
CA ALA A 76 -12.02 13.30 7.49
C ALA A 76 -12.39 12.55 8.79
N LEU A 77 -11.87 11.32 8.98
CA LEU A 77 -12.28 10.42 10.05
C LEU A 77 -12.14 11.00 11.49
N PRO A 78 -11.13 11.82 11.82
CA PRO A 78 -11.04 12.42 13.17
C PRO A 78 -12.22 13.32 13.54
N SER A 79 -13.00 13.79 12.56
CA SER A 79 -14.21 14.61 12.76
C SER A 79 -15.51 13.80 12.70
N ILE A 80 -15.43 12.49 12.48
CA ILE A 80 -16.59 11.60 12.30
C ILE A 80 -16.63 10.59 13.45
N ASP A 81 -17.81 10.34 14.00
CA ASP A 81 -17.99 9.33 15.04
C ASP A 81 -17.52 7.95 14.53
N LYS A 82 -16.73 7.27 15.34
CA LYS A 82 -16.18 5.93 15.02
C LYS A 82 -17.30 4.90 14.76
N ASP A 83 -18.42 5.02 15.41
CA ASP A 83 -19.57 4.12 15.23
C ASP A 83 -20.17 4.19 13.82
N LEU A 84 -19.88 5.25 13.06
CA LEU A 84 -20.36 5.43 11.69
C LEU A 84 -19.45 4.78 10.63
N TRP A 85 -18.14 4.64 10.89
CA TRP A 85 -17.21 4.15 9.88
C TRP A 85 -16.50 2.83 10.25
N VAL A 86 -16.29 2.54 11.54
CA VAL A 86 -15.61 1.32 11.98
C VAL A 86 -16.34 0.05 11.57
N PRO A 87 -17.70 -0.05 11.69
CA PRO A 87 -18.42 -1.22 11.19
C PRO A 87 -18.18 -1.46 9.70
N MET A 88 -18.22 -0.42 8.88
CA MET A 88 -17.99 -0.49 7.44
C MET A 88 -16.59 -1.03 7.09
N VAL A 89 -15.56 -0.61 7.84
CA VAL A 89 -14.19 -1.12 7.68
C VAL A 89 -14.08 -2.59 8.09
N LYS A 90 -14.79 -3.00 9.17
CA LYS A 90 -14.78 -4.39 9.64
C LYS A 90 -15.52 -5.35 8.72
N GLU A 91 -16.54 -4.87 8.00
CA GLU A 91 -17.39 -5.65 7.11
C GLU A 91 -16.87 -5.72 5.67
N THR A 92 -15.92 -4.84 5.29
CA THR A 92 -15.35 -4.86 3.94
C THR A 92 -14.48 -6.09 3.71
N ASP A 93 -14.46 -6.59 2.47
CA ASP A 93 -13.60 -7.71 2.08
C ASP A 93 -12.17 -7.26 1.74
N VAL A 94 -12.00 -6.01 1.29
CA VAL A 94 -10.69 -5.50 0.89
C VAL A 94 -10.55 -4.01 1.18
N LEU A 95 -9.32 -3.61 1.57
CA LEU A 95 -8.86 -2.23 1.62
C LEU A 95 -7.88 -2.00 0.47
N LEU A 96 -8.21 -1.07 -0.44
CA LEU A 96 -7.38 -0.68 -1.57
C LEU A 96 -6.67 0.63 -1.24
N VAL A 97 -5.38 0.59 -0.94
CA VAL A 97 -4.64 1.75 -0.42
C VAL A 97 -3.69 2.31 -1.46
N ASN A 98 -3.95 3.55 -1.86
CA ASN A 98 -3.25 4.24 -2.95
C ASN A 98 -1.78 4.56 -2.61
N GLY A 99 -1.01 4.83 -3.65
CA GLY A 99 0.32 5.44 -3.59
C GLY A 99 0.29 6.93 -3.26
N GLY A 100 1.47 7.52 -3.14
CA GLY A 100 1.70 8.91 -2.76
C GLY A 100 2.81 9.02 -1.72
N ASP A 101 2.60 9.76 -0.64
CA ASP A 101 3.57 9.89 0.44
C ASP A 101 3.28 8.90 1.59
N PRO A 102 4.20 7.97 1.91
CA PRO A 102 3.98 6.95 2.94
C PRO A 102 3.98 7.50 4.37
N LEU A 103 4.70 8.58 4.65
CA LEU A 103 4.71 9.19 5.99
C LEU A 103 3.43 9.98 6.26
N TYR A 104 2.93 10.69 5.24
CA TYR A 104 1.62 11.34 5.32
C TYR A 104 0.51 10.31 5.53
N LEU A 105 0.56 9.20 4.80
CA LEU A 105 -0.39 8.10 4.98
C LEU A 105 -0.30 7.51 6.39
N CYS A 106 0.91 7.22 6.89
CA CYS A 106 1.13 6.69 8.23
C CYS A 106 0.56 7.63 9.32
N TYR A 107 0.83 8.93 9.20
CA TYR A 107 0.30 9.94 10.11
C TYR A 107 -1.24 9.89 10.18
N TRP A 108 -1.91 9.86 9.02
CA TRP A 108 -3.36 9.83 8.99
C TRP A 108 -3.96 8.47 9.38
N MET A 109 -3.29 7.35 9.11
CA MET A 109 -3.71 6.04 9.63
C MET A 109 -3.67 6.00 11.15
N ARG A 110 -2.63 6.56 11.78
CA ARG A 110 -2.54 6.68 13.24
C ARG A 110 -3.58 7.68 13.79
N LYS A 111 -3.67 8.86 13.22
CA LYS A 111 -4.55 9.94 13.69
C LYS A 111 -6.04 9.61 13.57
N SER A 112 -6.44 8.87 12.53
CA SER A 112 -7.82 8.39 12.37
C SER A 112 -8.16 7.23 13.30
N GLY A 113 -7.15 6.50 13.81
CA GLY A 113 -7.32 5.26 14.55
C GLY A 113 -7.45 4.02 13.66
N LEU A 114 -7.30 4.16 12.33
CA LEU A 114 -7.31 3.00 11.43
C LEU A 114 -6.14 2.06 11.71
N ALA A 115 -4.96 2.62 12.04
CA ALA A 115 -3.77 1.82 12.36
C ALA A 115 -4.02 0.79 13.46
N ASP A 116 -4.78 1.16 14.49
CA ASP A 116 -5.10 0.28 15.62
C ASP A 116 -6.08 -0.83 15.24
N LEU A 117 -6.90 -0.61 14.21
CA LEU A 117 -7.87 -1.59 13.72
C LEU A 117 -7.24 -2.64 12.80
N LEU A 118 -6.23 -2.26 12.00
CA LEU A 118 -5.65 -3.11 10.96
C LEU A 118 -5.32 -4.53 11.44
N PRO A 119 -4.62 -4.76 12.58
CA PRO A 119 -4.25 -6.11 12.99
C PRO A 119 -5.45 -7.03 13.24
N SER A 120 -6.61 -6.47 13.57
CA SER A 120 -7.85 -7.22 13.89
C SER A 120 -8.74 -7.48 12.68
N LEU A 121 -8.48 -6.86 11.53
CA LEU A 121 -9.33 -6.96 10.35
C LEU A 121 -9.15 -8.33 9.65
N ARG A 122 -10.26 -8.83 9.10
CA ARG A 122 -10.28 -10.00 8.22
C ARG A 122 -10.07 -9.64 6.75
N ALA A 123 -10.22 -8.38 6.41
CA ALA A 123 -10.06 -7.85 5.07
C ALA A 123 -8.66 -8.16 4.51
N VAL A 124 -8.58 -8.30 3.20
CA VAL A 124 -7.32 -8.28 2.47
C VAL A 124 -6.89 -6.82 2.33
N TYR A 125 -5.67 -6.49 2.73
CA TYR A 125 -5.07 -5.18 2.48
C TYR A 125 -4.29 -5.24 1.17
N VAL A 126 -4.63 -4.40 0.21
CA VAL A 126 -3.88 -4.25 -1.04
C VAL A 126 -3.25 -2.86 -1.05
N GLY A 127 -1.94 -2.83 -0.94
CA GLY A 127 -1.15 -1.59 -0.99
C GLY A 127 -0.58 -1.35 -2.37
N LEU A 128 -0.52 -0.08 -2.79
CA LEU A 128 0.16 0.40 -3.97
C LEU A 128 1.26 1.37 -3.54
N SER A 129 2.55 1.11 -3.91
CA SER A 129 3.66 2.02 -3.61
C SER A 129 3.69 2.48 -2.15
N ALA A 130 3.40 3.74 -1.85
CA ALA A 130 3.28 4.26 -0.48
C ALA A 130 2.32 3.44 0.39
N GLY A 131 1.20 2.94 -0.19
CA GLY A 131 0.27 2.04 0.50
C GLY A 131 0.89 0.70 0.89
N SER A 132 1.93 0.24 0.18
CA SER A 132 2.73 -0.92 0.56
C SER A 132 3.81 -0.56 1.57
N MET A 133 4.53 0.53 1.33
CA MET A 133 5.65 0.97 2.17
C MET A 133 5.22 1.28 3.60
N VAL A 134 4.02 1.81 3.80
CA VAL A 134 3.50 2.18 5.13
C VAL A 134 3.35 0.99 6.07
N MET A 135 3.30 -0.24 5.56
CA MET A 135 3.25 -1.47 6.37
C MET A 135 4.60 -1.86 6.95
N ALA A 136 5.71 -1.36 6.38
CA ALA A 136 7.06 -1.58 6.86
C ALA A 136 7.33 -0.90 8.21
N PRO A 137 8.43 -1.21 8.91
CA PRO A 137 8.85 -0.47 10.10
C PRO A 137 9.40 0.92 9.78
N SER A 138 10.03 1.11 8.62
CA SER A 138 10.55 2.39 8.12
C SER A 138 10.68 2.38 6.61
N ILE A 139 10.70 3.57 6.01
CA ILE A 139 10.84 3.73 4.56
C ILE A 139 12.27 4.10 4.12
N GLY A 140 13.12 4.50 5.06
CA GLY A 140 14.45 5.02 4.78
C GLY A 140 14.44 6.44 4.23
N LYS A 141 15.54 7.15 4.42
CA LYS A 141 15.68 8.58 4.07
C LYS A 141 15.45 8.88 2.59
N PHE A 142 15.67 7.90 1.72
CA PHE A 142 15.50 8.06 0.26
C PHE A 142 14.05 8.42 -0.13
N PHE A 143 13.07 7.94 0.64
CA PHE A 143 11.64 8.13 0.34
C PHE A 143 10.94 9.18 1.22
N VAL A 144 11.69 9.92 2.04
CA VAL A 144 11.10 10.99 2.87
C VAL A 144 10.75 12.18 1.99
N GLY A 145 9.46 12.38 1.76
CA GLY A 145 8.88 13.53 1.06
C GLY A 145 8.22 14.49 2.04
N TRP A 146 7.06 14.13 2.55
CA TRP A 146 6.40 14.86 3.63
C TRP A 146 7.07 14.55 4.98
N THR A 147 7.28 15.56 5.79
CA THR A 147 7.91 15.40 7.11
C THR A 147 6.84 15.37 8.19
N PRO A 148 6.72 14.26 8.96
CA PRO A 148 5.80 14.19 10.08
C PRO A 148 6.21 15.17 11.21
N PRO A 149 5.26 15.57 12.07
CA PRO A 149 5.54 16.52 13.17
C PRO A 149 6.69 16.09 14.08
N ASP A 150 6.85 14.78 14.30
CA ASP A 150 7.87 14.20 15.16
C ASP A 150 9.17 13.85 14.40
N GLY A 151 9.23 14.15 13.10
CA GLY A 151 10.34 13.77 12.24
C GLY A 151 10.41 12.26 11.97
N GLY A 152 11.56 11.81 11.43
CA GLY A 152 11.82 10.39 11.20
C GLY A 152 11.28 9.83 9.89
N ASP A 153 11.46 8.53 9.72
CA ASP A 153 11.05 7.76 8.53
C ASP A 153 10.29 6.47 8.93
N GLU A 154 9.83 6.42 10.18
CA GLU A 154 9.15 5.27 10.76
C GLU A 154 7.70 5.18 10.33
N THR A 155 7.24 3.96 10.06
CA THR A 155 5.87 3.65 9.64
C THR A 155 5.22 2.61 10.56
N LEU A 156 4.20 1.86 10.11
CA LEU A 156 3.36 1.07 11.00
C LEU A 156 4.03 -0.19 11.56
N GLY A 157 5.02 -0.78 10.86
CA GLY A 157 5.72 -1.98 11.33
C GLY A 157 4.84 -3.23 11.42
N LEU A 158 3.90 -3.39 10.48
CA LEU A 158 3.02 -4.57 10.42
C LEU A 158 3.64 -5.74 9.64
N VAL A 159 4.76 -5.49 8.96
CA VAL A 159 5.67 -6.49 8.39
C VAL A 159 7.08 -6.21 8.89
N ASP A 160 7.99 -7.19 8.83
CA ASP A 160 9.35 -7.12 9.38
C ASP A 160 10.43 -6.79 8.33
N PHE A 161 10.01 -6.33 7.16
CA PHE A 161 10.88 -5.94 6.05
C PHE A 161 10.50 -4.55 5.51
N SER A 162 11.41 -3.95 4.74
CA SER A 162 11.18 -2.68 4.04
C SER A 162 11.03 -2.89 2.53
N ILE A 163 10.38 -1.94 1.83
CA ILE A 163 10.04 -2.05 0.41
C ILE A 163 10.58 -0.84 -0.34
N PHE A 164 11.32 -1.10 -1.41
CA PHE A 164 11.73 -0.13 -2.44
C PHE A 164 10.86 -0.40 -3.68
N PRO A 165 9.80 0.38 -3.91
CA PRO A 165 8.93 0.19 -5.06
C PRO A 165 9.50 0.83 -6.33
N HIS A 166 8.85 0.56 -7.48
CA HIS A 166 9.16 1.16 -8.78
C HIS A 166 10.61 0.96 -9.22
N LEU A 167 11.16 -0.23 -8.94
CA LEU A 167 12.51 -0.58 -9.35
C LEU A 167 12.66 -0.46 -10.87
N ASP A 168 13.68 0.27 -11.32
CA ASP A 168 14.02 0.51 -12.73
C ASP A 168 12.86 1.06 -13.59
N HIS A 169 11.93 1.83 -12.97
CA HIS A 169 10.82 2.45 -13.68
C HIS A 169 11.27 3.65 -14.51
N VAL A 170 10.87 3.68 -15.79
CA VAL A 170 11.34 4.69 -16.78
C VAL A 170 11.05 6.15 -16.39
N MET A 171 9.97 6.40 -15.63
CA MET A 171 9.60 7.75 -15.18
C MET A 171 10.22 8.12 -13.82
N LEU A 172 10.95 7.21 -13.19
CA LEU A 172 11.64 7.38 -11.92
C LEU A 172 13.10 6.94 -12.09
N PRO A 173 13.90 7.69 -12.85
CA PRO A 173 15.26 7.28 -13.23
C PRO A 173 16.20 7.11 -12.04
N GLU A 174 15.87 7.65 -10.88
CA GLU A 174 16.60 7.47 -9.62
C GLU A 174 16.34 6.10 -8.96
N ASN A 175 15.23 5.41 -9.30
CA ASN A 175 14.84 4.13 -8.68
C ASN A 175 15.59 2.95 -9.29
N THR A 176 16.90 3.04 -9.38
CA THR A 176 17.75 1.99 -9.96
C THR A 176 18.07 0.87 -8.97
N MET A 177 18.50 -0.29 -9.48
CA MET A 177 19.03 -1.37 -8.64
C MET A 177 20.20 -0.91 -7.77
N ALA A 178 21.05 0.01 -8.25
CA ALA A 178 22.16 0.57 -7.48
C ALA A 178 21.66 1.44 -6.32
N ALA A 179 20.63 2.27 -6.57
CA ALA A 179 20.00 3.07 -5.52
C ALA A 179 19.30 2.18 -4.48
N ALA A 180 18.58 1.15 -4.93
CA ALA A 180 17.94 0.18 -4.05
C ALA A 180 18.94 -0.55 -3.15
N LYS A 181 20.09 -0.95 -3.69
CA LYS A 181 21.18 -1.56 -2.91
C LYS A 181 21.74 -0.60 -1.85
N SER A 182 21.98 0.66 -2.23
CA SER A 182 22.48 1.68 -1.29
C SER A 182 21.47 1.98 -0.19
N TRP A 183 20.19 2.09 -0.54
CA TRP A 183 19.10 2.28 0.41
C TRP A 183 18.99 1.09 1.38
N ALA A 184 18.98 -0.15 0.85
CA ALA A 184 18.85 -1.37 1.65
C ALA A 184 19.99 -1.53 2.67
N ALA A 185 21.22 -1.12 2.33
CA ALA A 185 22.35 -1.16 3.25
C ALA A 185 22.15 -0.29 4.50
N GLY A 186 21.30 0.75 4.42
CA GLY A 186 20.96 1.62 5.56
C GLY A 186 19.78 1.12 6.39
N MET A 187 19.06 0.06 5.96
CA MET A 187 17.81 -0.35 6.62
C MET A 187 18.01 -1.27 7.82
N GLY A 188 19.13 -2.02 7.90
CA GLY A 188 19.43 -2.93 9.00
C GLY A 188 18.42 -4.07 9.18
N ARG A 189 17.66 -4.39 8.13
CA ARG A 189 16.62 -5.42 8.08
C ARG A 189 16.45 -5.94 6.66
N PRO A 190 15.72 -7.06 6.44
CA PRO A 190 15.38 -7.51 5.09
C PRO A 190 14.68 -6.40 4.31
N ALA A 191 15.08 -6.20 3.05
CA ALA A 191 14.56 -5.15 2.20
C ALA A 191 14.32 -5.68 0.79
N TYR A 192 13.10 -5.52 0.30
CA TYR A 192 12.72 -5.92 -1.05
C TYR A 192 12.73 -4.72 -1.98
N ALA A 193 13.48 -4.80 -3.08
CA ALA A 193 13.29 -3.93 -4.23
C ALA A 193 12.40 -4.65 -5.25
N ILE A 194 11.31 -4.01 -5.66
CA ILE A 194 10.30 -4.62 -6.52
C ILE A 194 9.94 -3.67 -7.66
N ASP A 195 9.86 -4.21 -8.88
CA ASP A 195 9.37 -3.50 -10.05
C ASP A 195 7.83 -3.46 -10.09
N ASP A 196 7.26 -2.80 -11.09
CA ASP A 196 5.81 -2.63 -11.21
C ASP A 196 5.04 -3.92 -11.58
N GLN A 197 5.76 -5.01 -11.90
CA GLN A 197 5.18 -6.32 -12.15
C GLN A 197 5.27 -7.27 -10.94
N THR A 198 5.64 -6.72 -9.76
CA THR A 198 5.92 -7.52 -8.56
C THR A 198 5.06 -7.07 -7.38
N ALA A 199 4.59 -8.05 -6.62
CA ALA A 199 3.91 -7.89 -5.33
C ALA A 199 4.51 -8.82 -4.26
N ILE A 200 4.34 -8.46 -3.00
CA ILE A 200 4.68 -9.29 -1.84
C ILE A 200 3.36 -9.70 -1.17
N LYS A 201 3.02 -10.97 -1.26
CA LYS A 201 1.88 -11.57 -0.55
C LYS A 201 2.34 -11.94 0.86
N VAL A 202 1.63 -11.48 1.88
CA VAL A 202 1.92 -11.80 3.27
C VAL A 202 0.69 -12.40 3.93
N ILE A 203 0.82 -13.62 4.46
CA ILE A 203 -0.23 -14.31 5.21
C ILE A 203 0.40 -14.83 6.50
N ASP A 204 -0.16 -14.46 7.64
CA ASP A 204 0.29 -14.88 8.97
C ASP A 204 1.81 -14.65 9.20
N GLY A 205 2.32 -13.53 8.66
CA GLY A 205 3.72 -13.13 8.76
C GLY A 205 4.65 -13.77 7.72
N ALA A 206 4.20 -14.79 6.97
CA ALA A 206 4.99 -15.38 5.90
C ALA A 206 4.88 -14.58 4.61
N ALA A 207 6.03 -14.15 4.07
CA ALA A 207 6.14 -13.40 2.83
C ALA A 207 6.43 -14.32 1.63
N GLU A 208 5.67 -14.14 0.55
CA GLU A 208 5.82 -14.82 -0.73
C GLU A 208 5.89 -13.77 -1.85
N ILE A 209 6.83 -13.92 -2.79
CA ILE A 209 6.93 -13.04 -3.95
C ILE A 209 6.05 -13.54 -5.08
N ILE A 210 5.23 -12.63 -5.61
CA ILE A 210 4.38 -12.82 -6.78
C ILE A 210 4.89 -11.87 -7.88
N SER A 211 5.47 -12.39 -8.94
CA SER A 211 6.13 -11.55 -9.94
C SER A 211 6.07 -12.11 -11.34
N GLU A 212 5.83 -11.24 -12.31
CA GLU A 212 6.08 -11.47 -13.75
C GLU A 212 7.20 -10.54 -14.26
N GLY A 213 7.89 -9.85 -13.35
CA GLY A 213 8.99 -8.93 -13.63
C GLY A 213 10.26 -9.30 -12.87
N HIS A 214 10.93 -8.29 -12.30
CA HIS A 214 12.17 -8.49 -11.56
C HIS A 214 12.14 -7.83 -10.18
N TRP A 215 12.83 -8.44 -9.27
CA TRP A 215 12.91 -8.01 -7.88
C TRP A 215 14.22 -8.46 -7.23
N LYS A 216 14.53 -7.90 -6.07
CA LYS A 216 15.70 -8.30 -5.28
C LYS A 216 15.39 -8.25 -3.80
N LEU A 217 15.76 -9.30 -3.07
CA LEU A 217 15.85 -9.29 -1.61
C LEU A 217 17.29 -8.96 -1.20
N PHE A 218 17.42 -7.97 -0.34
CA PHE A 218 18.64 -7.64 0.38
C PHE A 218 18.47 -8.08 1.83
N THR A 219 19.41 -8.85 2.33
CA THR A 219 19.51 -9.26 3.74
C THR A 219 20.61 -8.45 4.43
N PRO A 220 20.47 -8.12 5.73
CA PRO A 220 21.48 -7.42 6.51
C PRO A 220 22.84 -8.10 6.49
#